data_d8876abc92ae11ba201ad9f244472c91
#
_entry.id   d8876abc92ae11ba201ad9f244472c91
#
_cell.length_a   1.000
_cell.length_b   1.000
_cell.length_c   1.000
_cell.angle_alpha   90.00
_cell.angle_beta   90.00
_cell.angle_gamma   90.00
#
_symmetry.space_group_name_H-M   'P 1'
#
loop_
_entity.id
_entity.type
_entity.pdbx_description
1 polymer ?
#
loop_
_entity_poly.entity_id
_entity_poly.type
_entity_poly.pdbx_seq_one_letter_code
_entity_poly.pdbx_strand_id
1 'polypeptide(L)'
;MYNSEINKMIMTSMKSGDKEKSAVYRLLKSEFLKFTTAKNAKPLDDAAEIQIIRKMVKERQESEKIYLANNRQDLADSEKAEYSILETLLPQAPSNDDIDAFIKSSYP
;
A
#
# COMPACT_ATOMS: atom_id res chain seq x y z
N MET A 1 2.37 -3.62 -14.26
CA MET A 1 1.41 -2.58 -13.98
C MET A 1 2.06 -1.48 -13.16
N TYR A 2 2.04 -1.56 -11.87
CA TYR A 2 2.62 -0.47 -11.06
C TYR A 2 4.12 -0.40 -11.15
N ASN A 3 4.78 -1.56 -11.20
CA ASN A 3 6.24 -1.58 -11.19
C ASN A 3 6.82 -0.86 -12.40
N SER A 4 6.14 -0.91 -13.53
CA SER A 4 6.64 -0.25 -14.73
C SER A 4 6.44 1.27 -14.66
N GLU A 5 5.57 1.76 -13.80
CA GLU A 5 5.29 3.18 -13.70
C GLU A 5 5.74 3.80 -12.38
N ILE A 6 6.31 3.00 -11.50
CA ILE A 6 6.60 3.48 -10.15
C ILE A 6 7.58 4.66 -10.15
N ASN A 7 8.56 4.65 -11.03
CA ASN A 7 9.49 5.77 -11.10
C ASN A 7 8.81 7.05 -11.54
N LYS A 8 7.89 6.94 -12.48
CA LYS A 8 7.12 8.09 -12.94
C LYS A 8 6.22 8.61 -11.84
N MET A 9 5.60 7.71 -11.08
CA MET A 9 4.75 8.09 -9.96
C MET A 9 5.55 8.83 -8.90
N ILE A 10 6.76 8.36 -8.60
CA ILE A 10 7.62 9.04 -7.65
C ILE A 10 7.95 10.44 -8.14
N MET A 11 8.35 10.56 -9.39
CA MET A 11 8.72 11.86 -9.94
C MET A 11 7.55 12.83 -9.96
N THR A 12 6.37 12.34 -10.32
CA THR A 12 5.18 13.18 -10.36
C THR A 12 4.84 13.69 -8.97
N SER A 13 4.91 12.83 -7.96
CA SER A 13 4.60 13.26 -6.60
C SER A 13 5.65 14.23 -6.06
N MET A 14 6.90 14.05 -6.45
CA MET A 14 7.94 14.99 -6.04
C MET A 14 7.73 16.35 -6.68
N LYS A 15 7.35 16.38 -7.94
CA LYS A 15 7.10 17.66 -8.62
C LYS A 15 5.92 18.39 -8.03
N SER A 16 4.91 17.67 -7.59
CA SER A 16 3.74 18.30 -6.98
C SER A 16 3.98 18.67 -5.52
N GLY A 17 5.13 18.32 -4.98
CA GLY A 17 5.46 18.64 -3.59
C GLY A 17 4.81 17.71 -2.57
N ASP A 18 4.30 16.58 -3.01
CA ASP A 18 3.64 15.64 -2.12
C ASP A 18 4.67 14.68 -1.56
N LYS A 19 5.26 15.06 -0.44
CA LYS A 19 6.32 14.27 0.17
C LYS A 19 5.84 12.93 0.69
N GLU A 20 4.61 12.88 1.18
CA GLU A 20 4.05 11.63 1.70
C GLU A 20 3.89 10.62 0.58
N LYS A 21 3.32 11.03 -0.54
CA LYS A 21 3.14 10.13 -1.66
C LYS A 21 4.48 9.64 -2.20
N SER A 22 5.46 10.55 -2.33
CA SER A 22 6.74 10.13 -2.86
C SER A 22 7.43 9.14 -1.92
N ALA A 23 7.32 9.34 -0.62
CA ALA A 23 7.91 8.41 0.35
C ALA A 23 7.24 7.05 0.27
N VAL A 24 5.90 7.01 0.17
CA VAL A 24 5.18 5.76 0.07
C VAL A 24 5.51 5.02 -1.23
N TYR A 25 5.59 5.76 -2.33
CA TYR A 25 5.90 5.13 -3.63
C TYR A 25 7.33 4.59 -3.64
N ARG A 26 8.27 5.26 -2.98
CA ARG A 26 9.63 4.74 -2.87
C ARG A 26 9.65 3.46 -2.06
N LEU A 27 8.86 3.42 -1.00
CA LEU A 27 8.76 2.23 -0.18
C LEU A 27 8.17 1.09 -1.00
N LEU A 28 7.14 1.38 -1.78
CA LEU A 28 6.52 0.38 -2.64
C LEU A 28 7.53 -0.16 -3.66
N LYS A 29 8.31 0.73 -4.25
CA LYS A 29 9.35 0.33 -5.19
C LYS A 29 10.34 -0.63 -4.52
N SER A 30 10.71 -0.33 -3.29
CA SER A 30 11.62 -1.18 -2.51
C SER A 30 11.03 -2.57 -2.31
N GLU A 31 9.73 -2.65 -2.01
CA GLU A 31 9.07 -3.95 -1.82
C GLU A 31 9.01 -4.74 -3.13
N PHE A 32 8.74 -4.06 -4.24
CA PHE A 32 8.76 -4.72 -5.53
C PHE A 32 10.16 -5.28 -5.82
N LEU A 33 11.19 -4.50 -5.52
CA LEU A 33 12.55 -4.93 -5.75
C LEU A 33 12.90 -6.13 -4.89
N LYS A 34 12.50 -6.13 -3.62
CA LYS A 34 12.73 -7.28 -2.75
C LYS A 34 12.09 -8.54 -3.31
N PHE A 35 10.89 -8.39 -3.86
CA PHE A 35 10.18 -9.53 -4.42
C PHE A 35 10.95 -10.10 -5.61
N THR A 36 11.45 -9.24 -6.49
CA THR A 36 12.12 -9.70 -7.70
C THR A 36 13.54 -10.18 -7.48
N THR A 37 14.14 -9.82 -6.34
CA THR A 37 15.49 -10.24 -6.03
C THR A 37 15.54 -11.35 -4.97
N ALA A 38 14.39 -11.81 -4.49
CA ALA A 38 14.35 -12.88 -3.53
C ALA A 38 14.89 -14.16 -4.13
N LYS A 39 15.39 -15.06 -3.27
CA LYS A 39 16.06 -16.26 -3.73
C LYS A 39 15.22 -17.09 -4.68
N ASN A 40 13.95 -17.27 -4.40
CA ASN A 40 13.07 -18.05 -5.26
C ASN A 40 12.07 -17.13 -5.93
N ALA A 41 12.58 -16.02 -6.46
CA ALA A 41 11.72 -15.00 -7.02
C ALA A 41 10.86 -15.52 -8.15
N LYS A 42 9.62 -15.06 -8.18
CA LYS A 42 8.69 -15.34 -9.26
C LYS A 42 8.51 -14.06 -10.05
N PRO A 43 7.99 -14.15 -11.26
CA PRO A 43 7.73 -12.93 -12.02
C PRO A 43 6.81 -11.99 -11.25
N LEU A 44 7.10 -10.72 -11.34
CA LEU A 44 6.28 -9.70 -10.69
C LEU A 44 5.16 -9.31 -11.65
N ASP A 45 4.07 -10.05 -11.60
CA ASP A 45 2.91 -9.77 -12.44
C ASP A 45 1.92 -8.91 -11.67
N ASP A 46 0.82 -8.56 -12.32
CA ASP A 46 -0.17 -7.66 -11.70
C ASP A 46 -0.73 -8.23 -10.41
N ALA A 47 -0.97 -9.53 -10.38
CA ALA A 47 -1.49 -10.16 -9.17
C ALA A 47 -0.49 -10.07 -8.02
N ALA A 48 0.79 -10.28 -8.33
CA ALA A 48 1.82 -10.18 -7.31
C ALA A 48 1.95 -8.75 -6.79
N GLU A 49 1.86 -7.77 -7.68
CA GLU A 49 1.91 -6.37 -7.27
C GLU A 49 0.77 -6.03 -6.33
N ILE A 50 -0.43 -6.47 -6.66
CA ILE A 50 -1.60 -6.21 -5.82
C ILE A 50 -1.43 -6.88 -4.45
N GLN A 51 -0.91 -8.09 -4.41
CA GLN A 51 -0.69 -8.78 -3.15
C GLN A 51 0.31 -8.03 -2.28
N ILE A 52 1.37 -7.52 -2.88
CA ILE A 52 2.37 -6.74 -2.14
C ILE A 52 1.72 -5.49 -1.55
N ILE A 53 0.92 -4.77 -2.34
CA ILE A 53 0.26 -3.57 -1.86
C ILE A 53 -0.70 -3.90 -0.72
N ARG A 54 -1.48 -4.97 -0.86
CA ARG A 54 -2.42 -5.36 0.19
C ARG A 54 -1.70 -5.71 1.48
N LYS A 55 -0.57 -6.39 1.37
CA LYS A 55 0.21 -6.73 2.55
C LYS A 55 0.72 -5.46 3.24
N MET A 56 1.20 -4.50 2.46
CA MET A 56 1.67 -3.25 3.02
C MET A 56 0.56 -2.49 3.73
N VAL A 57 -0.63 -2.47 3.14
CA VAL A 57 -1.79 -1.83 3.76
C VAL A 57 -2.12 -2.50 5.09
N LYS A 58 -2.17 -3.82 5.09
CA LYS A 58 -2.52 -4.56 6.29
C LYS A 58 -1.52 -4.32 7.42
N GLU A 59 -0.24 -4.33 7.08
CA GLU A 59 0.81 -4.10 8.08
C GLU A 59 0.64 -2.72 8.73
N ARG A 60 0.30 -1.72 7.94
CA ARG A 60 0.15 -0.38 8.46
C ARG A 60 -1.12 -0.21 9.27
N GLN A 61 -2.17 -0.91 8.88
CA GLN A 61 -3.40 -0.91 9.68
C GLN A 61 -3.18 -1.53 11.04
N GLU A 62 -2.39 -2.60 11.09
CA GLU A 62 -2.07 -3.23 12.37
C GLU A 62 -1.19 -2.31 13.23
N SER A 63 -0.24 -1.63 12.61
CA SER A 63 0.59 -0.67 13.34
C SER A 63 -0.25 0.48 13.88
N GLU A 64 -1.21 0.94 13.09
CA GLU A 64 -2.10 2.00 13.55
C GLU A 64 -2.84 1.58 14.83
N LYS A 65 -3.35 0.36 14.86
CA LYS A 65 -4.06 -0.14 16.03
C LYS A 65 -3.15 -0.16 17.25
N ILE A 66 -1.92 -0.61 17.06
CA ILE A 66 -0.97 -0.67 18.16
C ILE A 66 -0.66 0.72 18.70
N TYR A 67 -0.44 1.68 17.80
CA TYR A 67 -0.15 3.03 18.23
C TYR A 67 -1.33 3.65 18.97
N LEU A 68 -2.55 3.41 18.48
CA LEU A 68 -3.73 3.94 19.17
C LEU A 68 -3.87 3.32 20.56
N ALA A 69 -3.56 2.04 20.70
CA ALA A 69 -3.63 1.38 21.99
C ALA A 69 -2.60 1.94 22.95
N ASN A 70 -1.53 2.53 22.45
CA ASN A 70 -0.48 3.12 23.26
C ASN A 70 -0.56 4.64 23.33
N ASN A 71 -1.70 5.20 22.95
CA ASN A 71 -1.93 6.65 23.01
C ASN A 71 -0.96 7.44 22.13
N ARG A 72 -0.56 6.85 21.02
CA ARG A 72 0.33 7.54 20.08
C ARG A 72 -0.44 7.90 18.84
N GLN A 73 -1.34 8.87 18.99
CA GLN A 73 -2.17 9.33 17.89
C GLN A 73 -1.33 9.84 16.71
N ASP A 74 -0.22 10.49 17.01
CA ASP A 74 0.66 11.04 15.98
C ASP A 74 1.20 9.94 15.05
N LEU A 75 1.64 8.83 15.63
CA LEU A 75 2.17 7.73 14.85
C LEU A 75 1.05 6.97 14.14
N ALA A 76 -0.11 6.84 14.80
CA ALA A 76 -1.26 6.19 14.17
C ALA A 76 -1.71 6.96 12.94
N ASP A 77 -1.72 8.30 13.02
CA ASP A 77 -2.12 9.12 11.88
C ASP A 77 -1.14 8.98 10.72
N SER A 78 0.14 8.84 11.02
CA SER A 78 1.14 8.61 9.99
C SER A 78 0.89 7.30 9.24
N GLU A 79 0.59 6.23 9.99
CA GLU A 79 0.31 4.95 9.37
C GLU A 79 -0.93 5.03 8.50
N LYS A 80 -1.95 5.72 8.98
CA LYS A 80 -3.19 5.88 8.22
C LYS A 80 -2.95 6.64 6.93
N ALA A 81 -2.15 7.69 6.97
CA ALA A 81 -1.84 8.45 5.77
C ALA A 81 -1.15 7.55 4.73
N GLU A 82 -0.23 6.70 5.20
CA GLU A 82 0.50 5.81 4.30
C GLU A 82 -0.40 4.77 3.67
N TYR A 83 -1.21 4.08 4.46
CA TYR A 83 -2.02 3.03 3.85
C TYR A 83 -3.17 3.61 3.02
N SER A 84 -3.61 4.82 3.32
CA SER A 84 -4.62 5.46 2.50
C SER A 84 -4.09 5.71 1.09
N ILE A 85 -2.83 6.11 0.97
CA ILE A 85 -2.21 6.30 -0.34
C ILE A 85 -2.11 4.96 -1.07
N LEU A 86 -1.69 3.92 -0.36
CA LEU A 86 -1.57 2.59 -0.98
C LEU A 86 -2.93 2.06 -1.43
N GLU A 87 -3.97 2.33 -0.66
CA GLU A 87 -5.31 1.85 -1.02
C GLU A 87 -5.81 2.46 -2.31
N THR A 88 -5.37 3.67 -2.64
CA THR A 88 -5.80 4.29 -3.89
C THR A 88 -5.27 3.54 -5.10
N LEU A 89 -4.25 2.71 -4.93
CA LEU A 89 -3.69 1.94 -6.02
C LEU A 89 -4.39 0.60 -6.22
N LEU A 90 -5.14 0.15 -5.24
CA LEU A 90 -5.81 -1.14 -5.33
C LEU A 90 -7.07 -1.03 -6.20
N PRO A 91 -7.41 -2.10 -6.92
CA PRO A 91 -8.66 -2.09 -7.68
C PRO A 91 -9.83 -1.88 -6.74
N GLN A 92 -10.75 -1.03 -7.14
CA GLN A 92 -11.92 -0.75 -6.32
C GLN A 92 -12.98 -1.81 -6.57
N ALA A 93 -13.59 -2.29 -5.49
CA ALA A 93 -14.69 -3.20 -5.62
C ALA A 93 -15.85 -2.43 -6.23
N PRO A 94 -16.61 -3.05 -7.08
CA PRO A 94 -17.72 -2.37 -7.67
C PRO A 94 -18.73 -1.95 -6.65
N SER A 95 -18.83 -2.62 -5.60
CA SER A 95 -19.76 -2.26 -4.68
C SER A 95 -19.28 -2.51 -3.41
N ASN A 96 -19.28 -1.68 -2.65
CA ASN A 96 -18.75 -1.88 -1.50
C ASN A 96 -19.46 -2.43 -0.60
N ASP A 97 -20.39 -2.41 -0.61
CA ASP A 97 -21.09 -2.96 0.23
C ASP A 97 -21.05 -4.22 0.09
N ASP A 98 -21.12 -4.57 -0.81
CA ASP A 98 -21.13 -5.81 -0.95
C ASP A 98 -19.94 -6.12 -0.71
N ILE A 99 -19.23 -5.43 -0.69
CA ILE A 99 -18.16 -5.72 -0.38
C ILE A 99 -18.07 -5.80 0.81
N ASP A 100 -18.62 -5.29 1.43
CA ASP A 100 -18.56 -5.45 2.56
C ASP A 100 -18.92 -6.57 2.90
N ALA A 101 -19.57 -6.92 2.36
CA ALA A 101 -19.85 -8.02 2.68
C ALA A 101 -18.90 -8.76 2.19
N PHE A 102 -18.53 -8.63 1.30
CA PHE A 102 -17.72 -9.39 0.83
C PHE A 102 -16.52 -8.93 1.20
N ILE A 103 -16.35 -7.97 1.56
CA ILE A 103 -15.32 -7.63 1.92
C ILE A 103 -15.18 -7.86 3.06
N LYS A 104 -15.93 -7.86 3.80
CA LYS A 104 -15.81 -8.18 4.86
C LYS A 104 -15.51 -9.37 4.90
N SER A 105 -15.94 -9.95 4.32
CA SER A 105 -15.61 -11.18 4.44
C SER A 105 -14.48 -11.34 3.72
N SER A 106 -14.28 -10.90 2.85
CA SER A 106 -13.23 -11.08 2.23
C SER A 106 -12.37 -10.16 2.51
N TYR A 107 -12.43 -9.46 3.18
CA TYR A 107 -11.66 -8.71 3.39
C TYR A 107 -11.56 -8.54 4.42
N PRO A 108 -11.71 -8.86 4.69
CA PRO A 108 -11.50 -8.87 5.59
C PRO A 108 -11.14 -9.03 5.70
#